data_10fa33d318aed7de293112b180e294d3
#
_entry.id   10fa33d318aed7de293112b180e294d3
#
_cell.length_a   1.000
_cell.length_b   1.000
_cell.length_c   1.000
_cell.angle_alpha   90.00
_cell.angle_beta   90.00
_cell.angle_gamma   90.00
#
_symmetry.space_group_name_H-M   'P 1'
#
loop_
_entity.id
_entity.type
_entity.pdbx_description
1 polymer ?
#
loop_
_entity_poly.entity_id
_entity_poly.type
_entity_poly.pdbx_seq_one_letter_code
_entity_poly.pdbx_strand_id
1 'polypeptide(L)'
;RVLFRSGSSNALLARTLGEQRKNVTIITVSSYIAHLLKDAPCEVILLGGVYQKKSESMVGPLTRQCIQQVHFSKAFIGIDGWQPETGFTGRDMMRTDVVNAVLEKECEAIVLTDSSKFGAVHSYSIGPVERFNRVITDSKIRASDLMHLEHSKLTVHVVDI
;
A
#
# COMPACT_ATOMS: atom_id res chain seq x y z
N ARG A 1 11.54 8.20 5.98
CA ARG A 1 11.47 7.04 5.11
C ARG A 1 10.03 6.61 4.92
N VAL A 2 9.65 6.34 3.70
CA VAL A 2 8.29 5.97 3.32
C VAL A 2 8.34 4.70 2.50
N LEU A 3 7.52 3.71 2.86
CA LEU A 3 7.40 2.48 2.11
C LEU A 3 6.20 2.55 1.17
N PHE A 4 6.43 2.19 -0.10
CA PHE A 4 5.37 2.01 -1.09
C PHE A 4 5.33 0.57 -1.55
N ARG A 5 4.18 -0.05 -1.39
CA ARG A 5 3.89 -1.32 -2.02
C ARG A 5 3.41 -1.06 -3.45
N SER A 6 3.47 -2.08 -4.29
CA SER A 6 3.03 -2.01 -5.68
C SER A 6 1.55 -1.59 -5.83
N GLY A 7 1.22 -1.08 -6.99
CA GLY A 7 -0.13 -0.62 -7.36
C GLY A 7 -0.05 0.69 -8.13
N SER A 8 -1.01 0.92 -9.03
CA SER A 8 -0.99 2.09 -9.91
C SER A 8 -1.09 3.41 -9.15
N SER A 9 -1.97 3.48 -8.16
CA SER A 9 -2.13 4.68 -7.32
C SER A 9 -0.88 4.95 -6.48
N ASN A 10 -0.29 3.88 -5.93
CA ASN A 10 0.94 3.99 -5.14
C ASN A 10 2.11 4.43 -6.02
N ALA A 11 2.20 3.93 -7.25
CA ALA A 11 3.25 4.32 -8.19
C ALA A 11 3.19 5.82 -8.51
N LEU A 12 2.00 6.34 -8.75
CA LEU A 12 1.81 7.75 -9.06
C LEU A 12 2.21 8.65 -7.89
N LEU A 13 1.79 8.30 -6.67
CA LEU A 13 2.15 9.06 -5.48
C LEU A 13 3.64 9.00 -5.20
N ALA A 14 4.26 7.82 -5.32
CA ALA A 14 5.69 7.64 -5.12
C ALA A 14 6.50 8.50 -6.08
N ARG A 15 6.10 8.53 -7.36
CA ARG A 15 6.74 9.37 -8.37
C ARG A 15 6.65 10.85 -8.01
N THR A 16 5.47 11.33 -7.67
CA THR A 16 5.26 12.73 -7.30
C THR A 16 6.10 13.11 -6.08
N LEU A 17 6.09 12.29 -5.05
CA LEU A 17 6.84 12.53 -3.83
C LEU A 17 8.36 12.54 -4.09
N GLY A 18 8.84 11.55 -4.84
CA GLY A 18 10.27 11.41 -5.15
C GLY A 18 10.81 12.54 -6.01
N GLU A 19 10.02 13.04 -6.95
CA GLU A 19 10.41 14.14 -7.82
C GLU A 19 10.46 15.50 -7.10
N GLN A 20 9.61 15.69 -6.10
CA GLN A 20 9.47 16.97 -5.40
C GLN A 20 10.33 17.08 -4.13
N ARG A 21 10.79 15.97 -3.56
CA ARG A 21 11.45 15.97 -2.25
C ARG A 21 12.80 15.27 -2.27
N LYS A 22 13.87 16.02 -2.06
CA LYS A 22 15.25 15.50 -2.01
C LYS A 22 15.54 14.72 -0.73
N ASN A 23 14.89 15.06 0.38
CA ASN A 23 15.17 14.49 1.72
C ASN A 23 14.31 13.28 2.04
N VAL A 24 13.62 12.74 1.05
CA VAL A 24 12.79 11.55 1.20
C VAL A 24 13.59 10.32 0.79
N THR A 25 13.47 9.26 1.56
CA THR A 25 13.90 7.92 1.16
C THR A 25 12.65 7.10 0.89
N ILE A 26 12.54 6.58 -0.33
CA ILE A 26 11.42 5.72 -0.73
C ILE A 26 11.88 4.27 -0.69
N ILE A 27 11.18 3.46 0.09
CA ILE A 27 11.41 2.02 0.20
C ILE A 27 10.28 1.34 -0.56
N THR A 28 10.61 0.38 -1.42
CA THR A 28 9.59 -0.30 -2.22
C THR A 28 9.97 -1.75 -2.49
N VAL A 29 8.96 -2.59 -2.72
CA VAL A 29 9.12 -3.94 -3.25
C VAL A 29 8.80 -3.98 -4.75
N SER A 30 8.44 -2.86 -5.35
CA SER A 30 8.05 -2.76 -6.75
C SER A 30 9.22 -2.33 -7.63
N SER A 31 9.61 -3.20 -8.55
CA SER A 31 10.62 -2.85 -9.57
C SER A 31 10.11 -1.75 -10.51
N TYR A 32 8.79 -1.70 -10.73
CA TYR A 32 8.17 -0.65 -11.55
C TYR A 32 8.32 0.72 -10.89
N ILE A 33 8.04 0.83 -9.59
CA ILE A 33 8.20 2.09 -8.84
C ILE A 33 9.68 2.51 -8.83
N ALA A 34 10.59 1.58 -8.58
CA ALA A 34 12.02 1.87 -8.60
C ALA A 34 12.47 2.40 -9.97
N HIS A 35 11.96 1.80 -11.05
CA HIS A 35 12.24 2.26 -12.41
C HIS A 35 11.72 3.68 -12.65
N LEU A 36 10.50 3.98 -12.21
CA LEU A 36 9.94 5.33 -12.33
C LEU A 36 10.78 6.40 -11.63
N LEU A 37 11.47 6.02 -10.57
CA LEU A 37 12.25 6.93 -9.73
C LEU A 37 13.74 6.99 -10.08
N LYS A 38 14.18 6.32 -11.15
CA LYS A 38 15.60 6.20 -11.47
C LYS A 38 16.33 7.54 -11.63
N ASP A 39 15.64 8.56 -12.10
CA ASP A 39 16.18 9.90 -12.31
C ASP A 39 15.70 10.93 -11.28
N ALA A 40 14.93 10.48 -10.28
CA ALA A 40 14.43 11.35 -9.22
C ALA A 40 15.50 11.66 -8.18
N PRO A 41 15.43 12.82 -7.49
CA PRO A 41 16.44 13.21 -6.50
C PRO A 41 16.39 12.43 -5.19
N CYS A 42 15.33 11.69 -4.93
CA CYS A 42 15.17 10.91 -3.69
C CYS A 42 16.07 9.67 -3.68
N GLU A 43 16.42 9.20 -2.48
CA GLU A 43 17.01 7.88 -2.32
C GLU A 43 15.93 6.80 -2.50
N VAL A 44 16.27 5.72 -3.20
CA VAL A 44 15.37 4.59 -3.39
C VAL A 44 16.03 3.32 -2.83
N ILE A 45 15.31 2.60 -1.97
CA ILE A 45 15.70 1.28 -1.48
C ILE A 45 14.72 0.28 -2.08
N LEU A 46 15.21 -0.55 -2.99
CA LEU A 46 14.43 -1.65 -3.56
C LEU A 46 14.72 -2.92 -2.77
N LEU A 47 13.71 -3.43 -2.07
CA LEU A 47 13.86 -4.64 -1.27
C LEU A 47 13.84 -5.87 -2.18
N GLY A 48 14.67 -6.85 -1.84
CA GLY A 48 14.85 -8.06 -2.62
C GLY A 48 13.81 -9.14 -2.30
N GLY A 49 13.98 -10.28 -2.97
CA GLY A 49 13.12 -11.45 -2.80
C GLY A 49 12.93 -12.20 -4.11
N VAL A 50 11.90 -13.03 -4.16
CA VAL A 50 11.47 -13.67 -5.41
C VAL A 50 10.78 -12.63 -6.26
N TYR A 51 11.25 -12.47 -7.50
CA TYR A 51 10.63 -11.51 -8.43
C TYR A 51 9.38 -12.13 -9.04
N GLN A 52 8.23 -11.58 -8.69
CA GLN A 52 6.95 -11.95 -9.30
C GLN A 52 6.77 -11.09 -10.55
N LYS A 53 7.03 -11.69 -11.71
CA LYS A 53 7.11 -10.95 -12.97
C LYS A 53 5.80 -10.25 -13.34
N LYS A 54 4.68 -10.91 -13.08
CA LYS A 54 3.35 -10.39 -13.43
C LYS A 54 3.00 -9.09 -12.71
N SER A 55 3.39 -8.98 -11.45
CA SER A 55 3.14 -7.78 -10.64
C SER A 55 4.34 -6.82 -10.61
N GLU A 56 5.48 -7.25 -11.17
CA GLU A 56 6.75 -6.51 -11.11
C GLU A 56 7.13 -6.15 -9.66
N SER A 57 6.93 -7.11 -8.75
CA SER A 57 7.22 -6.91 -7.33
C SER A 57 7.91 -8.11 -6.70
N MET A 58 8.60 -7.85 -5.59
CA MET A 58 9.28 -8.87 -4.82
C MET A 58 8.34 -9.45 -3.78
N VAL A 59 8.40 -10.78 -3.62
CA VAL A 59 7.56 -11.52 -2.67
C VAL A 59 8.37 -12.62 -1.99
N GLY A 60 7.77 -13.23 -0.97
CA GLY A 60 8.29 -14.40 -0.31
C GLY A 60 9.11 -14.12 0.95
N PRO A 61 9.70 -15.18 1.54
CA PRO A 61 10.39 -15.08 2.84
C PRO A 61 11.57 -14.10 2.86
N LEU A 62 12.32 -14.00 1.77
CA LEU A 62 13.44 -13.05 1.68
C LEU A 62 12.95 -11.60 1.71
N THR A 63 11.83 -11.32 1.04
CA THR A 63 11.22 -9.98 1.08
C THR A 63 10.76 -9.65 2.49
N ARG A 64 10.13 -10.60 3.17
CA ARG A 64 9.71 -10.43 4.56
C ARG A 64 10.90 -10.10 5.47
N GLN A 65 12.03 -10.80 5.30
CA GLN A 65 13.27 -10.52 6.04
C GLN A 65 13.79 -9.10 5.76
N CYS A 66 13.75 -8.67 4.50
CA CYS A 66 14.15 -7.32 4.13
C CYS A 66 13.29 -6.26 4.82
N ILE A 67 11.98 -6.48 4.86
CA ILE A 67 11.05 -5.56 5.54
C ILE A 67 11.38 -5.44 7.03
N GLN A 68 11.72 -6.55 7.66
CA GLN A 68 12.08 -6.55 9.08
C GLN A 68 13.37 -5.74 9.39
N GLN A 69 14.24 -5.58 8.42
CA GLN A 69 15.53 -4.90 8.59
C GLN A 69 15.49 -3.40 8.31
N VAL A 70 14.39 -2.86 7.80
CA VAL A 70 14.26 -1.45 7.47
C VAL A 70 13.25 -0.77 8.38
N HIS A 71 13.42 0.53 8.59
CA HIS A 71 12.50 1.35 9.37
C HIS A 71 11.92 2.44 8.48
N PHE A 72 10.61 2.63 8.58
CA PHE A 72 9.89 3.66 7.84
C PHE A 72 8.77 4.22 8.73
N SER A 73 8.46 5.51 8.55
CA SER A 73 7.42 6.18 9.34
C SER A 73 6.03 6.01 8.76
N LYS A 74 5.93 5.89 7.44
CA LYS A 74 4.66 5.74 6.71
C LYS A 74 4.76 4.59 5.72
N ALA A 75 3.65 3.88 5.54
CA ALA A 75 3.52 2.85 4.51
C ALA A 75 2.24 3.08 3.72
N PHE A 76 2.37 3.16 2.41
CA PHE A 76 1.23 3.26 1.49
C PHE A 76 0.93 1.89 0.89
N ILE A 77 -0.28 1.42 1.09
CA ILE A 77 -0.68 0.04 0.83
C ILE A 77 -1.86 0.01 -0.12
N GLY A 78 -1.72 -0.72 -1.23
CA GLY A 78 -2.82 -1.05 -2.11
C GLY A 78 -3.52 -2.32 -1.64
N ILE A 79 -4.82 -2.39 -1.85
CA ILE A 79 -5.65 -3.54 -1.52
C ILE A 79 -6.47 -3.94 -2.75
N ASP A 80 -7.10 -5.11 -2.72
CA ASP A 80 -7.90 -5.58 -3.84
C ASP A 80 -9.40 -5.60 -3.54
N GLY A 81 -9.78 -5.64 -2.27
CA GLY A 81 -11.18 -5.62 -1.88
C GLY A 81 -11.38 -5.19 -0.43
N TRP A 82 -12.61 -4.80 -0.14
CA TRP A 82 -13.05 -4.47 1.20
C TRP A 82 -14.56 -4.62 1.33
N GLN A 83 -14.98 -5.25 2.40
CA GLN A 83 -16.35 -5.24 2.89
C GLN A 83 -16.35 -5.13 4.40
N PRO A 84 -17.41 -4.61 5.03
CA PRO A 84 -17.47 -4.48 6.50
C PRO A 84 -17.24 -5.80 7.23
N GLU A 85 -17.76 -6.90 6.69
CA GLU A 85 -17.69 -8.23 7.31
C GLU A 85 -16.31 -8.87 7.21
N THR A 86 -15.58 -8.60 6.15
CA THR A 86 -14.30 -9.26 5.86
C THR A 86 -13.08 -8.39 6.17
N GLY A 87 -13.25 -7.07 6.21
CA GLY A 87 -12.14 -6.13 6.17
C GLY A 87 -11.47 -6.08 4.80
N PHE A 88 -10.23 -5.63 4.75
CA PHE A 88 -9.45 -5.57 3.53
C PHE A 88 -8.95 -6.96 3.12
N THR A 89 -8.95 -7.21 1.82
CA THR A 89 -8.52 -8.49 1.24
C THR A 89 -7.62 -8.29 0.02
N GLY A 90 -6.81 -9.31 -0.27
CA GLY A 90 -5.93 -9.36 -1.43
C GLY A 90 -6.19 -10.58 -2.30
N ARG A 91 -5.91 -10.46 -3.60
CA ARG A 91 -6.10 -11.54 -4.57
C ARG A 91 -4.94 -12.52 -4.62
N ASP A 92 -3.76 -12.09 -4.23
CA ASP A 92 -2.52 -12.87 -4.36
C ASP A 92 -1.95 -13.16 -2.98
N MET A 93 -1.74 -14.45 -2.67
CA MET A 93 -1.26 -14.86 -1.35
C MET A 93 0.11 -14.29 -1.02
N MET A 94 1.04 -14.33 -1.97
CA MET A 94 2.42 -13.90 -1.73
C MET A 94 2.51 -12.39 -1.57
N ARG A 95 1.76 -11.62 -2.36
CA ARG A 95 1.71 -10.16 -2.20
C ARG A 95 0.98 -9.76 -0.93
N THR A 96 -0.04 -10.50 -0.54
CA THR A 96 -0.75 -10.25 0.73
C THR A 96 0.16 -10.50 1.92
N ASP A 97 1.01 -11.53 1.86
CA ASP A 97 2.01 -11.78 2.90
C ASP A 97 2.97 -10.59 3.06
N VAL A 98 3.39 -9.98 1.97
CA VAL A 98 4.24 -8.76 2.01
C VAL A 98 3.51 -7.63 2.73
N VAL A 99 2.23 -7.40 2.43
CA VAL A 99 1.42 -6.39 3.13
C VAL A 99 1.36 -6.68 4.62
N ASN A 100 1.11 -7.93 4.99
CA ASN A 100 1.05 -8.31 6.40
C ASN A 100 2.40 -8.12 7.11
N ALA A 101 3.52 -8.38 6.43
CA ALA A 101 4.85 -8.11 6.96
C ALA A 101 5.06 -6.61 7.24
N VAL A 102 4.60 -5.74 6.34
CA VAL A 102 4.67 -4.29 6.54
C VAL A 102 3.81 -3.86 7.72
N LEU A 103 2.60 -4.40 7.86
CA LEU A 103 1.68 -4.06 8.95
C LEU A 103 2.15 -4.56 10.33
N GLU A 104 3.08 -5.50 10.37
CA GLU A 104 3.72 -5.95 11.61
C GLU A 104 4.73 -4.92 12.15
N LYS A 105 5.12 -3.95 11.34
CA LYS A 105 6.06 -2.88 11.72
C LYS A 105 5.32 -1.71 12.35
N GLU A 106 5.99 -0.96 13.23
CA GLU A 106 5.46 0.30 13.74
C GLU A 106 5.56 1.38 12.67
N CYS A 107 4.42 1.75 12.10
CA CYS A 107 4.35 2.80 11.09
C CYS A 107 2.92 3.33 11.00
N GLU A 108 2.77 4.50 10.39
CA GLU A 108 1.46 4.97 9.98
C GLU A 108 1.08 4.23 8.69
N ALA A 109 0.08 3.37 8.76
CA ALA A 109 -0.36 2.56 7.64
C ALA A 109 -1.53 3.25 6.93
N ILE A 110 -1.37 3.49 5.63
CA ILE A 110 -2.30 4.24 4.81
C ILE A 110 -2.73 3.38 3.63
N VAL A 111 -4.04 3.11 3.54
CA VAL A 111 -4.60 2.48 2.33
C VAL A 111 -4.76 3.57 1.28
N LEU A 112 -4.18 3.34 0.12
CA LEU A 112 -4.35 4.20 -1.05
C LEU A 112 -4.93 3.35 -2.17
N THR A 113 -6.18 3.60 -2.52
CA THR A 113 -6.91 2.77 -3.47
C THR A 113 -8.01 3.54 -4.18
N ASP A 114 -8.37 3.11 -5.38
CA ASP A 114 -9.55 3.62 -6.07
C ASP A 114 -10.83 2.98 -5.49
N SER A 115 -11.96 3.63 -5.70
CA SER A 115 -13.24 3.22 -5.13
C SER A 115 -13.77 1.89 -5.64
N SER A 116 -13.27 1.39 -6.77
CA SER A 116 -13.72 0.11 -7.34
C SER A 116 -13.43 -1.09 -6.45
N LYS A 117 -12.51 -0.96 -5.50
CA LYS A 117 -12.13 -2.03 -4.57
C LYS A 117 -13.14 -2.23 -3.45
N PHE A 118 -13.94 -1.22 -3.14
CA PHE A 118 -14.95 -1.33 -2.09
C PHE A 118 -16.14 -2.14 -2.59
N GLY A 119 -16.55 -3.13 -1.79
CA GLY A 119 -17.61 -4.08 -2.13
C GLY A 119 -17.08 -5.43 -2.64
N ALA A 120 -15.83 -5.50 -3.07
CA ALA A 120 -15.21 -6.75 -3.52
C ALA A 120 -14.61 -7.54 -2.34
N VAL A 121 -14.61 -8.87 -2.46
CA VAL A 121 -13.97 -9.77 -1.51
C VAL A 121 -13.04 -10.71 -2.26
N HIS A 122 -11.83 -10.85 -1.77
CA HIS A 122 -10.84 -11.77 -2.32
C HIS A 122 -10.35 -12.75 -1.27
N SER A 123 -9.54 -13.73 -1.69
CA SER A 123 -9.27 -14.93 -0.90
C SER A 123 -8.40 -14.73 0.33
N TYR A 124 -7.54 -13.69 0.34
CA TYR A 124 -6.51 -13.57 1.38
C TYR A 124 -6.75 -12.36 2.26
N SER A 125 -6.77 -12.57 3.58
CA SER A 125 -7.08 -11.52 4.54
C SER A 125 -5.89 -10.59 4.76
N ILE A 126 -6.16 -9.29 4.67
CA ILE A 126 -5.25 -8.24 5.15
C ILE A 126 -5.68 -7.79 6.55
N GLY A 127 -6.98 -7.74 6.80
CA GLY A 127 -7.52 -7.47 8.13
C GLY A 127 -8.45 -6.27 8.17
N PRO A 128 -8.99 -6.00 9.38
CA PRO A 128 -9.98 -4.95 9.57
C PRO A 128 -9.37 -3.55 9.43
N VAL A 129 -10.26 -2.56 9.33
CA VAL A 129 -9.86 -1.14 9.22
C VAL A 129 -8.99 -0.68 10.40
N GLU A 130 -9.13 -1.32 11.56
CA GLU A 130 -8.36 -1.00 12.76
C GLU A 130 -6.86 -1.24 12.61
N ARG A 131 -6.45 -2.03 11.62
CA ARG A 131 -5.02 -2.20 11.31
C ARG A 131 -4.40 -0.98 10.61
N PHE A 132 -5.23 -0.03 10.19
CA PHE A 132 -4.80 1.12 9.41
C PHE A 132 -5.11 2.44 10.12
N ASN A 133 -4.36 3.47 9.77
CA ASN A 133 -4.53 4.82 10.31
C ASN A 133 -5.36 5.70 9.38
N ARG A 134 -5.22 5.50 8.05
CA ARG A 134 -5.88 6.31 7.05
C ARG A 134 -6.30 5.48 5.85
N VAL A 135 -7.36 5.94 5.19
CA VAL A 135 -7.74 5.50 3.84
C VAL A 135 -7.84 6.72 2.95
N ILE A 136 -7.23 6.63 1.78
CA ILE A 136 -7.34 7.65 0.73
C ILE A 136 -7.97 6.97 -0.47
N THR A 137 -9.11 7.48 -0.92
CA THR A 137 -9.84 6.95 -2.07
C THR A 137 -10.50 8.08 -2.86
N ASP A 138 -11.20 7.75 -3.94
CA ASP A 138 -11.84 8.74 -4.80
C ASP A 138 -13.33 8.94 -4.45
N SER A 139 -13.92 9.99 -5.04
CA SER A 139 -15.28 10.44 -4.77
C SER A 139 -16.37 9.51 -5.29
N LYS A 140 -16.02 8.46 -6.05
CA LYS A 140 -16.98 7.46 -6.54
C LYS A 140 -17.30 6.38 -5.52
N ILE A 141 -16.71 6.44 -4.33
CA ILE A 141 -17.03 5.50 -3.25
C ILE A 141 -18.50 5.62 -2.88
N ARG A 142 -19.16 4.48 -2.64
CA ARG A 142 -20.57 4.47 -2.24
C ARG A 142 -20.75 5.07 -0.84
N ALA A 143 -21.87 5.78 -0.64
CA ALA A 143 -22.16 6.42 0.64
C ALA A 143 -22.18 5.44 1.81
N SER A 144 -22.68 4.22 1.60
CA SER A 144 -22.72 3.18 2.64
C SER A 144 -21.32 2.74 3.06
N ASP A 145 -20.40 2.57 2.11
CA ASP A 145 -19.03 2.18 2.39
C ASP A 145 -18.29 3.31 3.12
N LEU A 146 -18.45 4.53 2.65
CA LEU A 146 -17.85 5.71 3.29
C LEU A 146 -18.33 5.85 4.73
N MET A 147 -19.62 5.66 4.98
CA MET A 147 -20.19 5.72 6.33
C MET A 147 -19.54 4.68 7.26
N HIS A 148 -19.39 3.45 6.80
CA HIS A 148 -18.71 2.41 7.59
C HIS A 148 -17.29 2.78 7.93
N LEU A 149 -16.52 3.32 6.98
CA LEU A 149 -15.15 3.76 7.21
C LEU A 149 -15.10 4.91 8.21
N GLU A 150 -15.98 5.88 8.09
CA GLU A 150 -16.01 7.06 8.97
C GLU A 150 -16.44 6.73 10.40
N HIS A 151 -17.22 5.67 10.61
CA HIS A 151 -17.59 5.21 11.95
C HIS A 151 -16.45 4.49 12.68
N SER A 152 -15.39 4.12 11.99
CA SER A 152 -14.18 3.59 12.60
C SER A 152 -13.26 4.73 13.06
N LYS A 153 -12.18 4.41 13.78
CA LYS A 153 -11.20 5.42 14.24
C LYS A 153 -10.25 5.90 13.14
N LEU A 154 -10.39 5.34 11.97
CA LEU A 154 -9.55 5.62 10.82
C LEU A 154 -9.91 6.98 10.22
N THR A 155 -8.92 7.72 9.75
CA THR A 155 -9.12 8.96 9.01
C THR A 155 -9.35 8.66 7.54
N VAL A 156 -10.42 9.21 6.97
CA VAL A 156 -10.78 8.99 5.57
C VAL A 156 -10.57 10.27 4.76
N HIS A 157 -9.84 10.16 3.66
CA HIS A 157 -9.65 11.24 2.70
C HIS A 157 -10.29 10.84 1.37
N VAL A 158 -11.23 11.63 0.90
CA VAL A 158 -11.89 11.42 -0.40
C VAL A 158 -11.40 12.48 -1.37
N VAL A 159 -10.88 12.05 -2.49
CA VAL A 159 -10.30 12.92 -3.52
C VAL A 159 -11.23 12.94 -4.73
N ASP A 160 -11.55 14.12 -5.21
CA ASP A 160 -12.31 14.29 -6.45
C ASP A 160 -11.44 13.98 -7.66
N ILE A 161 -11.98 13.22 -8.59
CA ILE A 161 -11.35 12.88 -9.86
C ILE A 161 -12.26 13.15 -11.04
#